data_6f866b0c6e0cbb2390466813d0dbca8f
#
_entry.id   6f866b0c6e0cbb2390466813d0dbca8f
#
_cell.length_a   1.000
_cell.length_b   1.000
_cell.length_c   1.000
_cell.angle_alpha   90.00
_cell.angle_beta   90.00
_cell.angle_gamma   90.00
#
_symmetry.space_group_name_H-M   'P 1'
#
loop_
_entity.id
_entity.type
_entity.pdbx_description
1 polymer ?
#
loop_
_entity_poly.entity_id
_entity_poly.type
_entity_poly.pdbx_seq_one_letter_code
_entity_poly.pdbx_strand_id
1 'polypeptide(L)'
;MPPSTGCHRSTRTLSIAAAVACAAGAGGVCLGLTTGGARAASTTVTVSTAAQLEEAVRNATAGTVIQVRGGTYYPSATLKSSANGTASAPITLRAYDGEKVRIDGSGLPAGSWLAGIAGDHWTVQDLAFVNSPAQGFVATSSAGGVFRNLVTADNGDSGFTLRGDGTTGNLVQNLDSHGNHDPAGHGRNADGIAVKFGSGTGNRITGARLYDNSDDGLDLWQFSSPVAIEHSWAFGNGENRWKDTAFAGNGNGNGFELGGGGASVAHVVTGNAAWDNTRHGFTENSNTGALALNRNTAYANAGNGFAFATGTARLGGNLAVGDRGGATKLGPSAVSAGNTWDSGVATPSFRTTDAAGPYGARRADGSLPRTTFLTTGSTAVGSTMD
;
A
#
# COMPACT_ATOMS: atom_id res chain seq x y z
N MET A 1 19.64 -38.99 48.08
CA MET A 1 18.30 -39.50 47.71
C MET A 1 18.07 -39.07 46.25
N PRO A 2 17.77 -40.00 45.32
CA PRO A 2 17.81 -39.77 43.90
C PRO A 2 16.55 -39.12 43.33
N PRO A 3 16.60 -38.57 42.11
CA PRO A 3 15.50 -37.84 41.49
C PRO A 3 14.54 -38.77 40.74
N SER A 4 13.29 -38.40 40.70
CA SER A 4 12.22 -39.07 39.98
C SER A 4 12.18 -38.67 38.50
N THR A 5 12.19 -39.65 37.63
CA THR A 5 12.09 -39.58 36.18
C THR A 5 10.63 -39.40 35.74
N GLY A 6 10.34 -38.32 35.04
CA GLY A 6 9.08 -38.06 34.34
C GLY A 6 9.19 -38.45 32.86
N CYS A 7 8.37 -39.41 32.47
CA CYS A 7 8.29 -39.94 31.11
C CYS A 7 7.42 -39.05 30.21
N HIS A 8 7.99 -38.34 29.24
CA HIS A 8 7.24 -37.67 28.17
C HIS A 8 6.96 -38.64 27.01
N ARG A 9 5.69 -38.93 26.79
CA ARG A 9 5.24 -39.67 25.60
C ARG A 9 5.21 -38.71 24.40
N SER A 10 6.11 -38.97 23.46
CA SER A 10 6.10 -38.36 22.12
C SER A 10 5.12 -39.14 21.23
N THR A 11 4.07 -38.49 20.77
CA THR A 11 3.19 -39.00 19.71
C THR A 11 3.86 -38.76 18.35
N ARG A 12 4.38 -39.83 17.76
CA ARG A 12 4.87 -39.81 16.38
C ARG A 12 3.69 -40.03 15.43
N THR A 13 3.46 -39.07 14.58
CA THR A 13 2.54 -39.18 13.42
C THR A 13 3.24 -40.05 12.36
N LEU A 14 2.68 -41.22 12.05
CA LEU A 14 3.15 -42.07 10.97
C LEU A 14 2.73 -41.47 9.61
N SER A 15 3.70 -41.11 8.78
CA SER A 15 3.46 -40.90 7.36
C SER A 15 3.59 -42.24 6.65
N ILE A 16 2.51 -42.68 6.02
CA ILE A 16 2.49 -43.87 5.18
C ILE A 16 3.01 -43.48 3.80
N ALA A 17 4.22 -43.89 3.47
CA ALA A 17 4.74 -43.85 2.10
C ALA A 17 4.34 -45.16 1.41
N ALA A 18 3.51 -45.06 0.39
CA ALA A 18 3.17 -46.19 -0.48
C ALA A 18 4.30 -46.37 -1.50
N ALA A 19 5.04 -47.48 -1.36
CA ALA A 19 6.00 -47.93 -2.36
C ALA A 19 5.26 -48.68 -3.47
N VAL A 20 5.32 -48.22 -4.73
CA VAL A 20 4.84 -48.95 -5.87
C VAL A 20 5.98 -49.75 -6.46
N ALA A 21 5.87 -51.05 -6.42
CA ALA A 21 6.75 -51.98 -7.12
C ALA A 21 6.26 -52.14 -8.57
N CYS A 22 7.08 -51.76 -9.57
CA CYS A 22 6.81 -52.05 -10.97
C CYS A 22 7.30 -53.46 -11.32
N ALA A 23 6.34 -54.33 -11.65
CA ALA A 23 6.60 -55.56 -12.35
C ALA A 23 6.39 -55.33 -13.85
N ALA A 24 7.38 -55.67 -14.66
CA ALA A 24 7.31 -55.54 -16.13
C ALA A 24 6.48 -56.68 -16.74
N GLY A 25 5.46 -56.29 -17.53
CA GLY A 25 4.67 -57.23 -18.34
C GLY A 25 3.63 -56.46 -19.16
N ALA A 26 3.88 -56.44 -20.47
CA ALA A 26 2.99 -56.21 -21.62
C ALA A 26 1.74 -55.32 -21.45
N GLY A 27 1.79 -54.17 -22.09
CA GLY A 27 0.61 -53.53 -22.72
C GLY A 27 -0.48 -52.99 -21.82
N GLY A 28 -0.16 -52.03 -20.98
CA GLY A 28 -1.19 -51.31 -20.16
C GLY A 28 -1.06 -49.78 -20.36
N VAL A 29 -2.13 -49.18 -20.85
CA VAL A 29 -2.29 -47.71 -20.88
C VAL A 29 -2.36 -47.19 -19.45
N CYS A 30 -1.30 -46.57 -18.96
CA CYS A 30 -1.36 -45.84 -17.69
C CYS A 30 -2.27 -44.60 -17.84
N LEU A 31 -3.49 -44.69 -17.42
CA LEU A 31 -4.31 -43.52 -17.11
C LEU A 31 -3.70 -42.84 -15.87
N GLY A 32 -2.93 -41.79 -16.10
CA GLY A 32 -2.51 -40.88 -15.04
C GLY A 32 -3.75 -40.23 -14.43
N LEU A 33 -4.12 -40.65 -13.22
CA LEU A 33 -5.04 -39.91 -12.38
C LEU A 33 -4.39 -38.59 -11.99
N THR A 34 -4.60 -37.56 -12.80
CA THR A 34 -4.38 -36.20 -12.35
C THR A 34 -5.44 -35.94 -11.26
N THR A 35 -5.01 -35.91 -10.00
CA THR A 35 -5.83 -35.34 -8.92
C THR A 35 -5.98 -33.84 -9.20
N GLY A 36 -6.91 -33.51 -10.08
CA GLY A 36 -7.37 -32.13 -10.23
C GLY A 36 -7.96 -31.73 -8.88
N GLY A 37 -7.23 -30.92 -8.13
CA GLY A 37 -7.78 -30.32 -6.92
C GLY A 37 -9.11 -29.68 -7.27
N ALA A 38 -10.19 -30.12 -6.67
CA ALA A 38 -11.51 -29.56 -6.87
C ALA A 38 -11.42 -28.06 -6.51
N ARG A 39 -11.55 -27.21 -7.53
CA ARG A 39 -11.66 -25.76 -7.31
C ARG A 39 -12.91 -25.55 -6.47
N ALA A 40 -12.78 -25.00 -5.28
CA ALA A 40 -13.91 -24.66 -4.44
C ALA A 40 -14.93 -23.86 -5.28
N ALA A 41 -16.19 -24.25 -5.25
CA ALA A 41 -17.23 -23.54 -5.97
C ALA A 41 -17.31 -22.10 -5.45
N SER A 42 -17.15 -21.12 -6.34
CA SER A 42 -17.29 -19.71 -5.95
C SER A 42 -18.78 -19.39 -5.73
N THR A 43 -19.11 -18.82 -4.57
CA THR A 43 -20.45 -18.32 -4.27
C THR A 43 -20.48 -16.83 -4.57
N THR A 44 -21.31 -16.41 -5.54
CA THR A 44 -21.49 -14.99 -5.86
C THR A 44 -22.72 -14.44 -5.15
N VAL A 45 -22.52 -13.32 -4.43
CA VAL A 45 -23.58 -12.56 -3.75
C VAL A 45 -23.61 -11.16 -4.34
N THR A 46 -24.74 -10.74 -4.91
CA THR A 46 -24.93 -9.37 -5.40
C THR A 46 -25.69 -8.57 -4.35
N VAL A 47 -25.16 -7.40 -3.99
CA VAL A 47 -25.73 -6.51 -2.95
C VAL A 47 -26.07 -5.15 -3.53
N SER A 48 -27.15 -4.54 -3.05
CA SER A 48 -27.66 -3.24 -3.50
C SER A 48 -28.06 -2.30 -2.34
N THR A 49 -27.86 -2.72 -1.09
CA THR A 49 -28.10 -1.91 0.11
C THR A 49 -26.93 -2.01 1.08
N ALA A 50 -26.75 -1.01 1.95
CA ALA A 50 -25.71 -1.03 2.97
C ALA A 50 -25.83 -2.22 3.92
N ALA A 51 -27.04 -2.57 4.36
CA ALA A 51 -27.29 -3.72 5.22
C ALA A 51 -26.89 -5.05 4.56
N GLN A 52 -27.21 -5.25 3.27
CA GLN A 52 -26.76 -6.43 2.52
C GLN A 52 -25.24 -6.47 2.38
N LEU A 53 -24.59 -5.33 2.16
CA LEU A 53 -23.13 -5.24 2.08
C LEU A 53 -22.48 -5.61 3.42
N GLU A 54 -22.97 -5.05 4.53
CA GLU A 54 -22.48 -5.38 5.89
C GLU A 54 -22.62 -6.87 6.18
N GLU A 55 -23.77 -7.46 5.86
CA GLU A 55 -24.05 -8.88 6.05
C GLU A 55 -23.13 -9.75 5.17
N ALA A 56 -23.00 -9.42 3.88
CA ALA A 56 -22.18 -10.18 2.95
C ALA A 56 -20.69 -10.18 3.35
N VAL A 57 -20.13 -9.02 3.78
CA VAL A 57 -18.76 -8.91 4.26
C VAL A 57 -18.55 -9.70 5.55
N ARG A 58 -19.47 -9.63 6.50
CA ARG A 58 -19.40 -10.35 7.77
C ARG A 58 -19.46 -11.88 7.61
N ASN A 59 -20.28 -12.37 6.65
CA ASN A 59 -20.56 -13.79 6.44
C ASN A 59 -19.70 -14.40 5.31
N ALA A 60 -18.76 -13.66 4.74
CA ALA A 60 -17.90 -14.12 3.67
C ALA A 60 -17.07 -15.34 4.11
N THR A 61 -16.87 -16.27 3.20
CA THR A 61 -16.02 -17.46 3.37
C THR A 61 -15.12 -17.61 2.13
N ALA A 62 -14.15 -18.51 2.18
CA ALA A 62 -13.26 -18.76 1.04
C ALA A 62 -14.04 -19.02 -0.25
N GLY A 63 -13.71 -18.30 -1.33
CA GLY A 63 -14.37 -18.36 -2.62
C GLY A 63 -15.62 -17.48 -2.75
N THR A 64 -16.02 -16.74 -1.71
CA THR A 64 -17.14 -15.78 -1.82
C THR A 64 -16.76 -14.61 -2.71
N VAL A 65 -17.64 -14.26 -3.67
CA VAL A 65 -17.55 -13.05 -4.51
C VAL A 65 -18.72 -12.14 -4.17
N ILE A 66 -18.44 -11.02 -3.53
CA ILE A 66 -19.42 -9.97 -3.20
C ILE A 66 -19.38 -8.93 -4.32
N GLN A 67 -20.45 -8.83 -5.10
CA GLN A 67 -20.62 -7.83 -6.15
C GLN A 67 -21.54 -6.72 -5.68
N VAL A 68 -21.00 -5.52 -5.60
CA VAL A 68 -21.74 -4.34 -5.11
C VAL A 68 -22.27 -3.55 -6.28
N ARG A 69 -23.61 -3.37 -6.35
CA ARG A 69 -24.26 -2.56 -7.39
C ARG A 69 -23.88 -1.09 -7.25
N GLY A 70 -23.92 -0.37 -8.36
CA GLY A 70 -23.61 1.05 -8.41
C GLY A 70 -24.48 1.88 -7.47
N GLY A 71 -23.86 2.87 -6.80
CA GLY A 71 -24.56 3.75 -5.87
C GLY A 71 -23.69 4.15 -4.67
N THR A 72 -24.31 4.90 -3.76
CA THR A 72 -23.66 5.28 -2.49
C THR A 72 -24.28 4.48 -1.35
N TYR A 73 -23.40 3.88 -0.55
CA TYR A 73 -23.75 3.02 0.59
C TYR A 73 -23.32 3.72 1.89
N TYR A 74 -24.24 3.84 2.83
CA TYR A 74 -23.99 4.40 4.17
C TYR A 74 -24.09 3.27 5.20
N PRO A 75 -22.97 2.58 5.51
CA PRO A 75 -23.00 1.52 6.51
C PRO A 75 -23.30 2.08 7.89
N SER A 76 -24.02 1.29 8.70
CA SER A 76 -24.37 1.62 10.07
C SER A 76 -23.26 1.27 11.08
N ALA A 77 -22.32 0.44 10.66
CA ALA A 77 -21.15 0.01 11.43
C ALA A 77 -19.97 -0.22 10.49
N THR A 78 -18.76 -0.31 11.05
CA THR A 78 -17.56 -0.70 10.30
C THR A 78 -17.78 -1.97 9.48
N LEU A 79 -17.52 -1.93 8.19
CA LEU A 79 -17.47 -3.12 7.33
C LEU A 79 -16.29 -3.98 7.74
N LYS A 80 -16.49 -5.06 8.48
CA LYS A 80 -15.38 -5.87 9.01
C LYS A 80 -15.55 -7.35 8.77
N SER A 81 -14.43 -8.03 8.52
CA SER A 81 -14.33 -9.48 8.43
C SER A 81 -12.98 -9.97 8.93
N SER A 82 -12.97 -11.14 9.57
CA SER A 82 -11.76 -11.91 9.89
C SER A 82 -11.72 -13.24 9.14
N ALA A 83 -12.58 -13.42 8.14
CA ALA A 83 -12.62 -14.63 7.33
C ALA A 83 -11.39 -14.72 6.44
N ASN A 84 -10.81 -15.92 6.33
CA ASN A 84 -9.71 -16.18 5.42
C ASN A 84 -10.22 -16.76 4.11
N GLY A 85 -9.77 -16.16 3.00
CA GLY A 85 -9.74 -16.84 1.72
C GLY A 85 -8.55 -17.80 1.64
N THR A 86 -8.31 -18.32 0.46
CA THR A 86 -7.07 -19.05 0.11
C THR A 86 -6.55 -18.56 -1.23
N ALA A 87 -5.32 -18.87 -1.58
CA ALA A 87 -4.76 -18.50 -2.88
C ALA A 87 -5.57 -19.06 -4.06
N SER A 88 -6.21 -20.23 -3.91
CA SER A 88 -7.07 -20.86 -4.92
C SER A 88 -8.55 -20.45 -4.83
N ALA A 89 -8.98 -19.90 -3.70
CA ALA A 89 -10.34 -19.47 -3.42
C ALA A 89 -10.34 -18.16 -2.60
N PRO A 90 -9.88 -17.05 -3.17
CA PRO A 90 -9.87 -15.76 -2.47
C PRO A 90 -11.30 -15.29 -2.18
N ILE A 91 -11.43 -14.45 -1.15
CA ILE A 91 -12.68 -13.71 -0.93
C ILE A 91 -12.59 -12.42 -1.73
N THR A 92 -13.59 -12.13 -2.54
CA THR A 92 -13.59 -10.96 -3.41
C THR A 92 -14.72 -10.00 -3.04
N LEU A 93 -14.38 -8.73 -2.80
CA LEU A 93 -15.33 -7.62 -2.67
C LEU A 93 -15.05 -6.64 -3.82
N ARG A 94 -16.03 -6.47 -4.72
CA ARG A 94 -15.84 -5.62 -5.90
C ARG A 94 -17.11 -4.91 -6.35
N ALA A 95 -16.94 -3.84 -7.08
CA ALA A 95 -18.05 -3.27 -7.82
C ALA A 95 -18.63 -4.28 -8.84
N TYR A 96 -19.90 -4.19 -9.11
CA TYR A 96 -20.51 -4.84 -10.27
C TYR A 96 -19.90 -4.24 -11.54
N ASP A 97 -19.70 -5.06 -12.56
CA ASP A 97 -18.89 -4.71 -13.74
C ASP A 97 -19.29 -3.36 -14.36
N GLY A 98 -18.36 -2.41 -14.39
CA GLY A 98 -18.54 -1.07 -14.95
C GLY A 98 -19.34 -0.08 -14.08
N GLU A 99 -19.86 -0.50 -12.94
CA GLU A 99 -20.64 0.36 -12.05
C GLU A 99 -19.73 1.12 -11.06
N LYS A 100 -20.14 2.34 -10.67
CA LYS A 100 -19.45 3.16 -9.68
C LYS A 100 -20.04 2.93 -8.30
N VAL A 101 -19.20 2.52 -7.34
CA VAL A 101 -19.59 2.25 -5.96
C VAL A 101 -18.85 3.19 -5.01
N ARG A 102 -19.61 3.89 -4.18
CA ARG A 102 -19.11 4.74 -3.10
C ARG A 102 -19.60 4.21 -1.76
N ILE A 103 -18.71 3.87 -0.88
CA ILE A 103 -19.00 3.49 0.50
C ILE A 103 -18.64 4.70 1.36
N ASP A 104 -19.63 5.30 1.99
CA ASP A 104 -19.56 6.59 2.68
C ASP A 104 -19.75 6.42 4.18
N GLY A 105 -18.71 6.74 4.94
CA GLY A 105 -18.65 6.57 6.39
C GLY A 105 -19.22 7.73 7.20
N SER A 106 -19.80 8.76 6.57
CA SER A 106 -20.28 9.97 7.27
C SER A 106 -21.33 9.72 8.34
N GLY A 107 -22.02 8.57 8.30
CA GLY A 107 -23.00 8.15 9.30
C GLY A 107 -22.43 7.30 10.44
N LEU A 108 -21.15 6.97 10.42
CA LEU A 108 -20.54 6.13 11.45
C LEU A 108 -20.27 6.91 12.75
N PRO A 109 -20.25 6.23 13.91
CA PRO A 109 -19.82 6.84 15.16
C PRO A 109 -18.39 7.39 15.08
N ALA A 110 -18.11 8.47 15.79
CA ALA A 110 -16.77 9.07 15.88
C ALA A 110 -15.69 8.02 16.22
N GLY A 111 -14.53 8.11 15.58
CA GLY A 111 -13.41 7.17 15.75
C GLY A 111 -13.59 5.79 15.13
N SER A 112 -14.70 5.53 14.44
CA SER A 112 -14.90 4.27 13.70
C SER A 112 -14.13 4.28 12.39
N TRP A 113 -13.49 3.16 12.06
CA TRP A 113 -13.00 2.90 10.70
C TRP A 113 -14.16 2.58 9.77
N LEU A 114 -14.05 2.94 8.50
CA LEU A 114 -15.10 2.60 7.53
C LEU A 114 -15.05 1.12 7.15
N ALA A 115 -13.84 0.59 6.89
CA ALA A 115 -13.66 -0.82 6.57
C ALA A 115 -12.43 -1.41 7.27
N GLY A 116 -12.53 -2.66 7.74
CA GLY A 116 -11.46 -3.38 8.41
C GLY A 116 -11.44 -4.86 8.04
N ILE A 117 -10.40 -5.34 7.39
CA ILE A 117 -10.20 -6.75 7.05
C ILE A 117 -9.03 -7.29 7.85
N ALA A 118 -9.27 -8.37 8.61
CA ALA A 118 -8.27 -9.08 9.41
C ALA A 118 -8.11 -10.54 8.93
N GLY A 119 -8.40 -10.82 7.68
CA GLY A 119 -8.31 -12.14 7.05
C GLY A 119 -7.38 -12.16 5.85
N ASP A 120 -6.94 -13.36 5.47
CA ASP A 120 -6.02 -13.60 4.37
C ASP A 120 -6.73 -13.71 3.02
N HIS A 121 -5.99 -13.46 1.94
CA HIS A 121 -6.43 -13.67 0.55
C HIS A 121 -7.75 -12.96 0.21
N TRP A 122 -7.87 -11.73 0.63
CA TRP A 122 -8.95 -10.85 0.17
C TRP A 122 -8.54 -10.12 -1.11
N THR A 123 -9.44 -10.07 -2.07
CA THR A 123 -9.37 -9.16 -3.22
C THR A 123 -10.43 -8.07 -3.05
N VAL A 124 -10.00 -6.82 -2.87
CA VAL A 124 -10.90 -5.66 -2.80
C VAL A 124 -10.59 -4.75 -3.97
N GLN A 125 -11.60 -4.47 -4.81
CA GLN A 125 -11.34 -3.74 -6.05
C GLN A 125 -12.48 -2.87 -6.55
N ASP A 126 -12.13 -1.79 -7.27
CA ASP A 126 -13.05 -0.91 -7.99
C ASP A 126 -14.09 -0.22 -7.07
N LEU A 127 -13.68 0.14 -5.86
CA LEU A 127 -14.52 0.74 -4.82
C LEU A 127 -13.93 2.05 -4.30
N ALA A 128 -14.80 2.96 -3.85
CA ALA A 128 -14.41 4.15 -3.10
C ALA A 128 -14.85 4.05 -1.64
N PHE A 129 -13.91 4.32 -0.71
CA PHE A 129 -14.13 4.38 0.75
C PHE A 129 -13.88 5.82 1.20
N VAL A 130 -14.91 6.52 1.62
CA VAL A 130 -14.84 7.95 1.82
C VAL A 130 -15.56 8.41 3.09
N ASN A 131 -15.18 9.61 3.58
CA ASN A 131 -15.84 10.26 4.72
C ASN A 131 -15.87 9.40 5.99
N SER A 132 -14.89 8.54 6.21
CA SER A 132 -14.76 7.80 7.47
C SER A 132 -14.47 8.76 8.63
N PRO A 133 -15.04 8.56 9.81
CA PRO A 133 -14.66 9.35 11.01
C PRO A 133 -13.22 9.08 11.49
N ALA A 134 -12.60 8.02 11.04
CA ALA A 134 -11.19 7.68 11.26
C ALA A 134 -10.60 7.09 9.95
N GLN A 135 -9.86 5.97 9.99
CA GLN A 135 -9.26 5.36 8.79
C GLN A 135 -10.33 4.93 7.77
N GLY A 136 -10.01 5.13 6.47
CA GLY A 136 -10.88 4.72 5.38
C GLY A 136 -10.94 3.20 5.23
N PHE A 137 -9.79 2.57 4.97
CA PHE A 137 -9.67 1.11 4.82
C PHE A 137 -8.46 0.58 5.58
N VAL A 138 -8.65 -0.44 6.39
CA VAL A 138 -7.58 -1.06 7.20
C VAL A 138 -7.49 -2.55 6.92
N ALA A 139 -6.31 -3.06 6.53
CA ALA A 139 -6.00 -4.47 6.54
C ALA A 139 -5.03 -4.77 7.69
N THR A 140 -5.45 -5.67 8.60
CA THR A 140 -4.68 -5.99 9.80
C THR A 140 -4.23 -7.44 9.76
N SER A 141 -2.91 -7.68 9.89
CA SER A 141 -2.31 -9.02 9.93
C SER A 141 -2.75 -9.92 8.76
N SER A 142 -2.99 -9.31 7.60
CA SER A 142 -3.53 -9.95 6.40
C SER A 142 -2.39 -10.44 5.51
N ALA A 143 -2.53 -11.65 4.97
CA ALA A 143 -1.58 -12.22 4.03
C ALA A 143 -2.20 -12.43 2.64
N GLY A 144 -1.44 -12.13 1.58
CA GLY A 144 -1.85 -12.36 0.19
C GLY A 144 -3.06 -11.55 -0.28
N GLY A 145 -3.32 -10.42 0.37
CA GLY A 145 -4.40 -9.50 -0.02
C GLY A 145 -4.08 -8.77 -1.33
N VAL A 146 -5.10 -8.51 -2.15
CA VAL A 146 -5.02 -7.70 -3.37
C VAL A 146 -6.01 -6.54 -3.27
N PHE A 147 -5.49 -5.32 -3.19
CA PHE A 147 -6.24 -4.07 -3.05
C PHE A 147 -5.96 -3.22 -4.29
N ARG A 148 -6.91 -3.16 -5.23
CA ARG A 148 -6.64 -2.50 -6.51
C ARG A 148 -7.77 -1.59 -6.99
N ASN A 149 -7.37 -0.54 -7.74
CA ASN A 149 -8.30 0.44 -8.30
C ASN A 149 -9.24 1.03 -7.22
N LEU A 150 -8.71 1.28 -6.03
CA LEU A 150 -9.47 1.84 -4.92
C LEU A 150 -9.32 3.36 -4.88
N VAL A 151 -10.32 4.01 -4.31
CA VAL A 151 -10.24 5.40 -3.86
C VAL A 151 -10.47 5.44 -2.37
N THR A 152 -9.59 6.11 -1.62
CA THR A 152 -9.78 6.39 -0.18
C THR A 152 -9.64 7.88 0.03
N ALA A 153 -10.75 8.57 0.31
CA ALA A 153 -10.74 10.03 0.31
C ALA A 153 -11.55 10.65 1.44
N ASP A 154 -11.12 11.83 1.87
CA ASP A 154 -11.82 12.65 2.85
C ASP A 154 -12.09 11.91 4.18
N ASN A 155 -11.17 11.02 4.58
CA ASN A 155 -11.28 10.24 5.81
C ASN A 155 -10.64 10.99 6.99
N GLY A 156 -11.12 10.72 8.20
CA GLY A 156 -10.69 11.37 9.44
C GLY A 156 -9.36 10.86 10.01
N ASP A 157 -8.63 10.05 9.28
CA ASP A 157 -7.27 9.54 9.54
C ASP A 157 -6.74 8.98 8.20
N SER A 158 -5.68 8.17 8.18
CA SER A 158 -5.08 7.63 6.94
C SER A 158 -6.11 6.96 6.03
N GLY A 159 -6.01 7.23 4.73
CA GLY A 159 -6.95 6.71 3.74
C GLY A 159 -6.91 5.19 3.65
N PHE A 160 -5.70 4.61 3.50
CA PHE A 160 -5.48 3.17 3.41
C PHE A 160 -4.37 2.73 4.38
N THR A 161 -4.62 1.67 5.16
CA THR A 161 -3.68 1.18 6.16
C THR A 161 -3.42 -0.31 6.01
N LEU A 162 -2.15 -0.72 5.97
CA LEU A 162 -1.68 -2.07 6.27
C LEU A 162 -1.01 -2.06 7.64
N ARG A 163 -1.36 -2.99 8.54
CA ARG A 163 -0.80 -3.00 9.89
C ARG A 163 -0.79 -4.39 10.52
N GLY A 164 0.02 -4.51 11.57
CA GLY A 164 0.09 -5.73 12.39
C GLY A 164 1.10 -6.75 11.88
N ASP A 165 1.51 -7.65 12.77
CA ASP A 165 2.41 -8.75 12.45
C ASP A 165 1.72 -9.77 11.54
N GLY A 166 2.47 -10.36 10.62
CA GLY A 166 1.92 -11.26 9.61
C GLY A 166 1.33 -10.57 8.38
N THR A 167 1.41 -9.24 8.28
CA THR A 167 1.04 -8.47 7.08
C THR A 167 2.01 -8.81 5.94
N THR A 168 1.68 -9.82 5.12
CA THR A 168 2.64 -10.48 4.21
C THR A 168 2.08 -10.63 2.80
N GLY A 169 2.90 -10.32 1.78
CA GLY A 169 2.56 -10.60 0.38
C GLY A 169 1.35 -9.83 -0.15
N ASN A 170 1.01 -8.71 0.45
CA ASN A 170 -0.11 -7.88 0.01
C ASN A 170 0.29 -7.00 -1.17
N LEU A 171 -0.63 -6.84 -2.12
CA LEU A 171 -0.51 -5.93 -3.25
C LEU A 171 -1.51 -4.78 -3.13
N VAL A 172 -1.00 -3.55 -3.02
CA VAL A 172 -1.78 -2.32 -3.22
C VAL A 172 -1.47 -1.78 -4.60
N GLN A 173 -2.46 -1.76 -5.48
CA GLN A 173 -2.28 -1.38 -6.88
C GLN A 173 -3.29 -0.34 -7.32
N ASN A 174 -2.80 0.74 -7.98
CA ASN A 174 -3.66 1.77 -8.57
C ASN A 174 -4.61 2.42 -7.53
N LEU A 175 -4.12 2.71 -6.34
CA LEU A 175 -4.89 3.39 -5.31
C LEU A 175 -4.82 4.91 -5.54
N ASP A 176 -5.98 5.60 -5.49
CA ASP A 176 -6.06 7.04 -5.24
C ASP A 176 -6.39 7.27 -3.77
N SER A 177 -5.48 7.91 -3.03
CA SER A 177 -5.74 8.27 -1.64
C SER A 177 -5.47 9.75 -1.40
N HIS A 178 -6.52 10.49 -1.07
CA HIS A 178 -6.43 11.94 -1.03
C HIS A 178 -7.42 12.62 -0.08
N GLY A 179 -7.09 13.87 0.30
CA GLY A 179 -7.97 14.69 1.11
C GLY A 179 -8.18 14.15 2.53
N ASN A 180 -7.37 13.20 2.97
CA ASN A 180 -7.49 12.63 4.31
C ASN A 180 -6.95 13.60 5.36
N HIS A 181 -7.68 13.76 6.47
CA HIS A 181 -7.34 14.72 7.52
C HIS A 181 -7.77 14.19 8.88
N ASP A 182 -6.87 14.20 9.83
CA ASP A 182 -7.10 13.85 11.23
C ASP A 182 -7.46 15.11 12.05
N PRO A 183 -8.73 15.41 12.28
CA PRO A 183 -9.12 16.59 13.03
C PRO A 183 -8.70 16.54 14.52
N ALA A 184 -8.65 15.36 15.13
CA ALA A 184 -8.28 15.19 16.52
C ALA A 184 -6.76 15.38 16.75
N GLY A 185 -5.94 14.95 15.79
CA GLY A 185 -4.51 15.16 15.79
C GLY A 185 -4.06 16.42 15.07
N HIS A 186 -5.00 17.23 14.59
CA HIS A 186 -4.71 18.45 13.83
C HIS A 186 -3.84 18.18 12.60
N GLY A 187 -4.16 17.11 11.86
CA GLY A 187 -3.49 16.72 10.63
C GLY A 187 -2.28 15.83 10.78
N ARG A 188 -1.96 15.34 11.99
CA ARG A 188 -0.69 14.63 12.28
C ARG A 188 -0.61 13.20 11.76
N ASN A 189 -1.72 12.52 11.55
CA ASN A 189 -1.75 11.07 11.35
C ASN A 189 -2.42 10.64 10.03
N ALA A 190 -2.96 11.54 9.27
CA ALA A 190 -3.75 11.20 8.10
C ALA A 190 -2.90 11.15 6.83
N ASP A 191 -2.31 9.99 6.60
CA ASP A 191 -1.54 9.71 5.39
C ASP A 191 -2.42 9.25 4.23
N GLY A 192 -1.89 9.31 3.02
CA GLY A 192 -2.50 8.59 1.90
C GLY A 192 -2.46 7.08 2.12
N ILE A 193 -1.27 6.52 2.31
CA ILE A 193 -1.04 5.12 2.72
C ILE A 193 -0.20 5.08 4.00
N ALA A 194 -0.69 4.34 4.99
CA ALA A 194 0.05 3.97 6.18
C ALA A 194 0.41 2.48 6.15
N VAL A 195 1.69 2.10 6.25
CA VAL A 195 2.10 0.72 6.54
C VAL A 195 2.82 0.74 7.87
N LYS A 196 2.09 0.46 8.95
CA LYS A 196 2.52 0.81 10.31
C LYS A 196 2.37 -0.34 11.32
N PHE A 197 3.20 -0.30 12.38
CA PHE A 197 3.04 -1.14 13.58
C PHE A 197 2.94 -2.63 13.29
N GLY A 198 3.96 -3.23 12.69
CA GLY A 198 3.94 -4.65 12.41
C GLY A 198 5.10 -5.14 11.57
N SER A 199 4.92 -6.33 11.02
CA SER A 199 5.92 -7.02 10.23
C SER A 199 5.30 -7.95 9.19
N GLY A 200 6.09 -8.31 8.19
CA GLY A 200 5.73 -9.26 7.14
C GLY A 200 6.31 -8.85 5.79
N THR A 201 6.90 -9.80 5.09
CA THR A 201 7.63 -9.57 3.84
C THR A 201 6.75 -9.66 2.61
N GLY A 202 7.25 -9.15 1.46
CA GLY A 202 6.59 -9.29 0.16
C GLY A 202 5.45 -8.32 -0.10
N ASN A 203 5.23 -7.32 0.77
CA ASN A 203 4.25 -6.26 0.51
C ASN A 203 4.73 -5.33 -0.59
N ARG A 204 3.85 -4.99 -1.51
CA ARG A 204 4.13 -4.15 -2.66
C ARG A 204 3.06 -3.11 -2.89
N ILE A 205 3.49 -1.88 -3.15
CA ILE A 205 2.64 -0.74 -3.50
C ILE A 205 3.06 -0.27 -4.88
N THR A 206 2.12 -0.19 -5.83
CA THR A 206 2.44 0.22 -7.20
C THR A 206 1.32 1.02 -7.84
N GLY A 207 1.68 2.04 -8.62
CA GLY A 207 0.72 2.89 -9.33
C GLY A 207 -0.20 3.70 -8.40
N ALA A 208 0.20 3.94 -7.16
CA ALA A 208 -0.56 4.76 -6.22
C ALA A 208 -0.44 6.25 -6.56
N ARG A 209 -1.50 7.01 -6.28
CA ARG A 209 -1.54 8.46 -6.35
C ARG A 209 -2.03 8.98 -5.00
N LEU A 210 -1.13 9.65 -4.26
CA LEU A 210 -1.25 10.00 -2.85
C LEU A 210 -1.12 11.51 -2.72
N TYR A 211 -2.24 12.23 -2.55
CA TYR A 211 -2.18 13.67 -2.68
C TYR A 211 -3.15 14.41 -1.77
N ASP A 212 -2.78 15.65 -1.44
CA ASP A 212 -3.64 16.53 -0.65
C ASP A 212 -4.03 15.96 0.72
N ASN A 213 -3.20 15.07 1.30
CA ASN A 213 -3.40 14.55 2.66
C ASN A 213 -2.77 15.50 3.67
N SER A 214 -3.29 15.52 4.89
CA SER A 214 -2.81 16.45 5.92
C SER A 214 -1.46 16.06 6.50
N ASP A 215 -1.08 14.80 6.42
CA ASP A 215 0.24 14.29 6.78
C ASP A 215 1.00 13.83 5.53
N ASP A 216 1.54 12.66 5.49
CA ASP A 216 2.38 12.18 4.40
C ASP A 216 1.59 11.56 3.24
N GLY A 217 2.19 11.50 2.07
CA GLY A 217 1.66 10.68 0.99
C GLY A 217 1.69 9.20 1.36
N LEU A 218 2.86 8.71 1.79
CA LEU A 218 3.07 7.35 2.26
C LEU A 218 3.96 7.36 3.51
N ASP A 219 3.56 6.61 4.55
CA ASP A 219 4.33 6.46 5.78
C ASP A 219 4.51 4.99 6.20
N LEU A 220 5.78 4.60 6.48
CA LEU A 220 6.18 3.26 6.92
C LEU A 220 6.56 3.20 8.42
N TRP A 221 5.92 3.99 9.26
CA TRP A 221 6.21 4.11 10.69
C TRP A 221 6.17 2.76 11.43
N GLN A 222 7.30 2.37 12.02
CA GLN A 222 7.41 1.15 12.84
C GLN A 222 6.96 -0.14 12.12
N PHE A 223 7.08 -0.21 10.80
CA PHE A 223 6.91 -1.47 10.07
C PHE A 223 8.28 -2.11 9.86
N SER A 224 8.50 -3.27 10.45
CA SER A 224 9.82 -3.87 10.61
C SER A 224 10.25 -4.82 9.48
N SER A 225 9.56 -4.80 8.33
CA SER A 225 9.89 -5.65 7.17
C SER A 225 9.93 -4.86 5.87
N PRO A 226 10.74 -5.27 4.88
CA PRO A 226 10.85 -4.57 3.61
C PRO A 226 9.52 -4.47 2.84
N VAL A 227 9.26 -3.28 2.30
CA VAL A 227 8.15 -2.97 1.38
C VAL A 227 8.74 -2.48 0.06
N ALA A 228 8.19 -2.94 -1.06
CA ALA A 228 8.50 -2.42 -2.38
C ALA A 228 7.49 -1.34 -2.78
N ILE A 229 7.97 -0.16 -3.18
CA ILE A 229 7.15 0.99 -3.60
C ILE A 229 7.59 1.38 -5.00
N GLU A 230 6.68 1.27 -5.96
CA GLU A 230 7.02 1.40 -7.36
C GLU A 230 6.01 2.27 -8.13
N HIS A 231 6.51 3.05 -9.10
CA HIS A 231 5.68 3.78 -10.05
C HIS A 231 4.49 4.51 -9.39
N SER A 232 4.73 5.18 -8.27
CA SER A 232 3.71 5.86 -7.47
C SER A 232 4.02 7.35 -7.35
N TRP A 233 2.98 8.16 -7.17
CA TRP A 233 3.08 9.61 -7.07
C TRP A 233 2.59 10.08 -5.70
N ALA A 234 3.32 11.03 -5.09
CA ALA A 234 2.95 11.66 -3.83
C ALA A 234 3.14 13.19 -3.92
N PHE A 235 2.06 13.96 -3.78
CA PHE A 235 2.14 15.39 -4.01
C PHE A 235 1.10 16.22 -3.24
N GLY A 236 1.46 17.48 -2.96
CA GLY A 236 0.58 18.41 -2.26
C GLY A 236 0.21 17.98 -0.85
N ASN A 237 1.00 17.09 -0.22
CA ASN A 237 0.73 16.61 1.13
C ASN A 237 1.27 17.59 2.18
N GLY A 238 0.62 17.65 3.36
CA GLY A 238 0.97 18.50 4.48
C GLY A 238 0.37 19.92 4.44
N GLU A 239 -0.44 20.27 3.44
CA GLU A 239 -1.10 21.57 3.38
C GLU A 239 -2.37 21.60 4.25
N ASN A 240 -2.57 22.71 4.96
CA ASN A 240 -3.79 22.95 5.74
C ASN A 240 -4.95 23.36 4.84
N ARG A 241 -5.58 22.43 4.17
CA ARG A 241 -6.75 22.65 3.29
C ARG A 241 -8.06 22.76 4.06
N TRP A 242 -8.09 22.30 5.30
CA TRP A 242 -9.28 22.25 6.17
C TRP A 242 -9.43 23.48 7.04
N LYS A 243 -8.51 24.44 6.98
CA LYS A 243 -8.50 25.66 7.81
C LYS A 243 -8.47 25.35 9.31
N ASP A 244 -7.86 24.26 9.69
CA ASP A 244 -7.64 23.90 11.09
C ASP A 244 -6.65 24.88 11.70
N THR A 245 -7.10 25.63 12.69
CA THR A 245 -6.29 26.68 13.33
C THR A 245 -5.13 26.12 14.17
N ALA A 246 -5.18 24.86 14.56
CA ALA A 246 -4.14 24.18 15.32
C ALA A 246 -3.22 23.31 14.44
N PHE A 247 -3.41 23.31 13.14
CA PHE A 247 -2.67 22.49 12.17
C PHE A 247 -1.16 22.81 12.12
N ALA A 248 -0.76 24.03 12.47
CA ALA A 248 0.59 24.53 12.25
C ALA A 248 1.69 23.59 12.79
N GLY A 249 2.42 22.96 11.90
CA GLY A 249 3.57 22.10 12.21
C GLY A 249 3.23 20.72 12.76
N ASN A 250 1.98 20.29 12.75
CA ASN A 250 1.59 18.98 13.28
C ASN A 250 1.76 17.87 12.25
N GLY A 251 1.38 18.06 10.98
CA GLY A 251 1.64 17.11 9.91
C GLY A 251 3.08 17.15 9.43
N ASN A 252 3.63 16.01 9.01
CA ASN A 252 4.96 15.95 8.41
C ASN A 252 4.94 16.50 6.98
N GLY A 253 4.00 16.05 6.16
CA GLY A 253 3.82 16.50 4.78
C GLY A 253 4.96 16.10 3.86
N ASN A 254 5.53 14.91 4.05
CA ASN A 254 6.48 14.33 3.12
C ASN A 254 5.75 13.65 1.96
N GLY A 255 6.42 13.47 0.83
CA GLY A 255 5.91 12.60 -0.23
C GLY A 255 5.93 11.14 0.20
N PHE A 256 7.11 10.64 0.53
CA PHE A 256 7.35 9.27 0.99
C PHE A 256 8.19 9.28 2.25
N GLU A 257 7.59 8.89 3.38
CA GLU A 257 8.27 8.68 4.65
C GLU A 257 8.58 7.19 4.82
N LEU A 258 9.87 6.83 4.80
CA LEU A 258 10.35 5.45 4.65
C LEU A 258 10.85 4.86 5.96
N GLY A 259 10.17 5.15 7.06
CA GLY A 259 10.55 4.65 8.37
C GLY A 259 9.98 5.45 9.52
N GLY A 260 10.56 5.27 10.68
CA GLY A 260 10.19 5.93 11.92
C GLY A 260 10.27 4.99 13.12
N GLY A 261 10.31 5.58 14.33
CA GLY A 261 10.38 4.82 15.57
C GLY A 261 11.63 3.96 15.74
N GLY A 262 12.74 4.30 15.07
CA GLY A 262 14.01 3.57 15.17
C GLY A 262 14.08 2.29 14.33
N ALA A 263 13.23 2.13 13.33
CA ALA A 263 13.28 1.01 12.40
C ALA A 263 14.64 0.93 11.66
N SER A 264 15.09 -0.29 11.34
CA SER A 264 16.27 -0.54 10.51
C SER A 264 15.89 -1.51 9.41
N VAL A 265 15.24 -1.00 8.36
CA VAL A 265 14.58 -1.81 7.32
C VAL A 265 15.02 -1.36 5.93
N ALA A 266 15.31 -2.31 5.05
CA ALA A 266 15.74 -2.08 3.67
C ALA A 266 14.55 -2.06 2.71
N HIS A 267 13.76 -0.98 2.69
CA HIS A 267 12.71 -0.81 1.70
C HIS A 267 13.28 -0.55 0.31
N VAL A 268 12.53 -0.91 -0.74
CA VAL A 268 12.90 -0.71 -2.15
C VAL A 268 11.94 0.29 -2.78
N VAL A 269 12.48 1.40 -3.29
CA VAL A 269 11.71 2.55 -3.77
C VAL A 269 12.16 2.88 -5.19
N THR A 270 11.33 2.57 -6.19
CA THR A 270 11.75 2.65 -7.60
C THR A 270 10.73 3.33 -8.49
N GLY A 271 11.19 4.30 -9.28
CA GLY A 271 10.37 4.93 -10.31
C GLY A 271 9.23 5.82 -9.79
N ASN A 272 9.30 6.27 -8.53
CA ASN A 272 8.26 7.11 -7.93
C ASN A 272 8.54 8.60 -8.18
N ALA A 273 7.51 9.43 -8.01
CA ALA A 273 7.66 10.89 -8.07
C ALA A 273 7.00 11.58 -6.86
N ALA A 274 7.69 12.57 -6.30
CA ALA A 274 7.22 13.38 -5.18
C ALA A 274 7.39 14.87 -5.50
N TRP A 275 6.28 15.64 -5.43
CA TRP A 275 6.35 17.08 -5.73
C TRP A 275 5.37 17.91 -4.90
N ASP A 276 5.71 19.18 -4.72
CA ASP A 276 4.88 20.16 -4.00
C ASP A 276 4.43 19.72 -2.61
N ASN A 277 5.19 18.82 -1.96
CA ASN A 277 4.94 18.44 -0.57
C ASN A 277 5.52 19.50 0.38
N THR A 278 4.89 19.68 1.55
CA THR A 278 5.29 20.74 2.50
C THR A 278 6.57 20.43 3.26
N ARG A 279 7.11 19.21 3.11
CA ARG A 279 8.42 18.80 3.63
C ARG A 279 9.28 18.15 2.55
N HIS A 280 9.78 16.94 2.80
CA HIS A 280 10.68 16.24 1.90
C HIS A 280 9.93 15.48 0.80
N GLY A 281 10.57 15.32 -0.37
CA GLY A 281 10.08 14.39 -1.37
C GLY A 281 10.17 12.96 -0.87
N PHE A 282 11.37 12.55 -0.44
CA PHE A 282 11.67 11.23 0.13
C PHE A 282 12.50 11.39 1.40
N THR A 283 12.12 10.72 2.48
CA THR A 283 12.85 10.76 3.75
C THR A 283 12.95 9.39 4.42
N GLU A 284 14.06 9.14 5.11
CA GLU A 284 14.25 7.92 5.90
C GLU A 284 13.52 7.94 7.25
N ASN A 285 13.20 9.12 7.77
CA ASN A 285 12.64 9.33 9.11
C ASN A 285 13.26 8.43 10.19
N SER A 286 14.57 8.53 10.36
CA SER A 286 15.37 7.74 11.32
C SER A 286 15.45 6.22 11.03
N ASN A 287 15.05 5.76 9.85
CA ASN A 287 15.31 4.39 9.42
C ASN A 287 16.80 4.25 9.04
N THR A 288 17.53 3.46 9.82
CA THR A 288 18.97 3.24 9.62
C THR A 288 19.30 2.10 8.66
N GLY A 289 18.28 1.43 8.10
CA GLY A 289 18.43 0.31 7.18
C GLY A 289 19.01 0.71 5.82
N ALA A 290 19.39 -0.31 5.04
CA ALA A 290 19.94 -0.15 3.71
C ALA A 290 18.83 0.09 2.67
N LEU A 291 18.14 1.24 2.76
CA LEU A 291 17.13 1.66 1.80
C LEU A 291 17.71 1.71 0.38
N ALA A 292 16.96 1.23 -0.61
CA ALA A 292 17.36 1.29 -2.02
C ALA A 292 16.42 2.22 -2.80
N LEU A 293 16.92 3.37 -3.25
CA LEU A 293 16.17 4.37 -4.00
C LEU A 293 16.69 4.46 -5.43
N ASN A 294 15.88 4.03 -6.39
CA ASN A 294 16.31 4.00 -7.79
C ASN A 294 15.34 4.75 -8.70
N ARG A 295 15.88 5.67 -9.51
CA ARG A 295 15.11 6.36 -10.55
C ARG A 295 13.83 7.02 -10.05
N ASN A 296 13.88 7.66 -8.88
CA ASN A 296 12.79 8.48 -8.36
C ASN A 296 13.00 9.95 -8.75
N THR A 297 11.92 10.71 -8.83
CA THR A 297 11.93 12.15 -9.10
C THR A 297 11.40 12.91 -7.89
N ALA A 298 12.14 13.92 -7.44
CA ALA A 298 11.68 14.94 -6.49
C ALA A 298 11.62 16.29 -7.21
N TYR A 299 10.53 17.04 -7.00
CA TYR A 299 10.36 18.34 -7.65
C TYR A 299 9.64 19.33 -6.73
N ALA A 300 10.23 20.49 -6.52
CA ALA A 300 9.61 21.65 -5.85
C ALA A 300 9.04 21.36 -4.44
N ASN A 301 9.52 20.33 -3.73
CA ASN A 301 9.14 20.10 -2.33
C ASN A 301 9.70 21.22 -1.44
N ALA A 302 9.01 21.55 -0.33
CA ALA A 302 9.46 22.61 0.55
C ALA A 302 10.70 22.22 1.39
N GLY A 303 10.91 20.94 1.64
CA GLY A 303 12.14 20.37 2.23
C GLY A 303 13.16 19.97 1.18
N ASN A 304 13.96 18.94 1.51
CA ASN A 304 14.89 18.35 0.55
C ASN A 304 14.16 17.39 -0.40
N GLY A 305 14.67 17.25 -1.63
CA GLY A 305 14.20 16.19 -2.52
C GLY A 305 14.40 14.81 -1.91
N PHE A 306 15.63 14.55 -1.38
CA PHE A 306 16.01 13.30 -0.73
C PHE A 306 16.73 13.56 0.60
N ALA A 307 16.14 13.11 1.73
CA ALA A 307 16.68 13.33 3.08
C ALA A 307 17.01 11.98 3.75
N PHE A 308 18.30 11.60 3.70
CA PHE A 308 18.86 10.33 4.22
C PHE A 308 20.13 10.60 5.02
N ALA A 309 19.97 11.10 6.25
CA ALA A 309 21.06 11.65 7.04
C ALA A 309 21.71 10.63 8.00
N THR A 310 21.01 9.54 8.34
CA THR A 310 21.43 8.62 9.43
C THR A 310 21.67 7.19 8.98
N GLY A 311 21.01 6.73 7.93
CA GLY A 311 21.05 5.34 7.47
C GLY A 311 22.13 5.03 6.44
N THR A 312 22.09 3.80 5.94
CA THR A 312 23.00 3.29 4.89
C THR A 312 22.31 3.25 3.52
N ALA A 313 21.46 4.24 3.24
CA ALA A 313 20.69 4.31 2.00
C ALA A 313 21.59 4.28 0.75
N ARG A 314 21.10 3.64 -0.31
CA ARG A 314 21.73 3.59 -1.63
C ARG A 314 20.85 4.31 -2.62
N LEU A 315 21.34 5.40 -3.21
CA LEU A 315 20.61 6.25 -4.13
C LEU A 315 21.24 6.15 -5.52
N GLY A 316 20.46 5.71 -6.53
CA GLY A 316 20.94 5.51 -7.89
C GLY A 316 19.99 6.04 -8.95
N GLY A 317 20.48 6.86 -9.90
CA GLY A 317 19.69 7.37 -11.01
C GLY A 317 18.49 8.23 -10.62
N ASN A 318 18.48 8.86 -9.44
CA ASN A 318 17.38 9.74 -9.01
C ASN A 318 17.55 11.15 -9.58
N LEU A 319 16.43 11.87 -9.67
CA LEU A 319 16.34 13.23 -10.17
C LEU A 319 15.73 14.15 -9.09
N ALA A 320 16.40 15.26 -8.77
CA ALA A 320 15.88 16.29 -7.87
C ALA A 320 16.04 17.68 -8.51
N VAL A 321 14.94 18.44 -8.56
CA VAL A 321 14.92 19.79 -9.14
C VAL A 321 14.01 20.72 -8.35
N GLY A 322 14.52 21.88 -7.97
CA GLY A 322 13.71 22.97 -7.40
C GLY A 322 13.24 22.76 -5.97
N ASP A 323 13.68 21.71 -5.28
CA ASP A 323 13.37 21.48 -3.87
C ASP A 323 13.99 22.57 -3.00
N ARG A 324 13.21 23.22 -2.12
CA ARG A 324 13.63 24.42 -1.40
C ARG A 324 14.70 24.14 -0.35
N GLY A 325 14.72 22.94 0.23
CA GLY A 325 15.77 22.48 1.13
C GLY A 325 17.04 21.99 0.41
N GLY A 326 17.03 22.01 -0.93
CA GLY A 326 18.07 21.45 -1.79
C GLY A 326 17.77 20.03 -2.27
N ALA A 327 18.57 19.56 -3.24
CA ALA A 327 18.38 18.22 -3.83
C ALA A 327 18.48 17.13 -2.77
N THR A 328 19.44 17.24 -1.84
CA THR A 328 19.71 16.18 -0.87
C THR A 328 20.11 16.69 0.51
N LYS A 329 19.87 15.84 1.52
CA LYS A 329 20.52 15.87 2.83
C LYS A 329 20.98 14.45 3.14
N LEU A 330 22.23 14.12 2.79
CA LEU A 330 22.79 12.78 2.93
C LEU A 330 23.78 12.71 4.10
N GLY A 331 23.73 11.61 4.85
CA GLY A 331 24.70 11.28 5.88
C GLY A 331 25.94 10.59 5.32
N PRO A 332 27.00 10.43 6.13
CA PRO A 332 28.29 9.90 5.68
C PRO A 332 28.24 8.42 5.26
N SER A 333 27.21 7.68 5.68
CA SER A 333 27.04 6.26 5.36
C SER A 333 26.12 6.02 4.15
N ALA A 334 25.48 7.05 3.61
CA ALA A 334 24.69 6.96 2.40
C ALA A 334 25.59 6.83 1.17
N VAL A 335 25.20 5.97 0.24
CA VAL A 335 25.90 5.78 -1.04
C VAL A 335 25.09 6.42 -2.16
N SER A 336 25.70 7.36 -2.87
CA SER A 336 25.08 8.11 -3.97
C SER A 336 25.86 7.89 -5.25
N ALA A 337 25.21 7.45 -6.32
CA ALA A 337 25.85 7.24 -7.61
C ALA A 337 24.87 7.40 -8.78
N GLY A 338 25.24 8.25 -9.75
CA GLY A 338 24.45 8.44 -10.98
C GLY A 338 23.18 9.27 -10.80
N ASN A 339 23.05 10.02 -9.71
CA ASN A 339 21.93 10.93 -9.45
C ASN A 339 22.26 12.33 -9.99
N THR A 340 21.26 13.19 -10.20
CA THR A 340 21.48 14.53 -10.78
C THR A 340 22.32 15.49 -9.91
N TRP A 341 22.51 15.18 -8.65
CA TRP A 341 23.40 15.93 -7.74
C TRP A 341 24.81 15.36 -7.66
N ASP A 342 25.08 14.22 -8.28
CA ASP A 342 26.41 13.62 -8.32
C ASP A 342 27.29 14.27 -9.42
N SER A 343 28.58 14.36 -9.19
CA SER A 343 29.51 14.98 -10.14
C SER A 343 29.49 14.28 -11.51
N GLY A 344 29.38 15.07 -12.57
CA GLY A 344 29.37 14.59 -13.95
C GLY A 344 28.01 14.09 -14.46
N VAL A 345 26.97 14.13 -13.65
CA VAL A 345 25.61 13.79 -14.07
C VAL A 345 24.84 15.05 -14.45
N ALA A 346 24.38 15.13 -15.70
CA ALA A 346 23.57 16.27 -16.16
C ALA A 346 22.15 16.18 -15.63
N THR A 347 21.60 17.31 -15.18
CA THR A 347 20.17 17.45 -14.85
C THR A 347 19.38 17.70 -16.12
N PRO A 348 18.55 16.76 -16.59
CA PRO A 348 17.76 16.97 -17.80
C PRO A 348 16.61 17.94 -17.53
N SER A 349 16.20 18.68 -18.56
CA SER A 349 15.02 19.54 -18.50
C SER A 349 13.74 18.71 -18.54
N PHE A 350 12.73 19.09 -17.75
CA PHE A 350 11.39 18.54 -17.87
C PHE A 350 10.69 19.04 -19.14
N ARG A 351 9.87 18.19 -19.75
CA ARG A 351 9.01 18.58 -20.88
C ARG A 351 7.97 19.60 -20.47
N THR A 352 7.41 19.42 -19.28
CA THR A 352 6.52 20.40 -18.65
C THR A 352 6.53 20.23 -17.13
N THR A 353 6.27 21.32 -16.43
CA THR A 353 6.03 21.39 -14.99
C THR A 353 4.57 21.77 -14.68
N ASP A 354 3.68 21.73 -15.68
CA ASP A 354 2.23 21.92 -15.48
C ASP A 354 1.61 20.67 -14.82
N ALA A 355 1.25 20.80 -13.57
CA ALA A 355 0.73 19.72 -12.72
C ALA A 355 -0.74 19.33 -13.02
N ALA A 356 -1.41 19.94 -14.00
CA ALA A 356 -2.80 19.58 -14.32
C ALA A 356 -2.96 18.12 -14.79
N GLY A 357 -1.97 17.59 -15.53
CA GLY A 357 -2.00 16.21 -16.04
C GLY A 357 -2.12 15.13 -14.96
N PRO A 358 -1.35 15.16 -13.86
CA PRO A 358 -1.44 14.22 -12.75
C PRO A 358 -2.80 14.12 -12.05
N TYR A 359 -3.60 15.19 -12.05
CA TYR A 359 -4.97 15.15 -11.51
C TYR A 359 -6.00 14.53 -12.49
N GLY A 360 -5.58 14.21 -13.72
CA GLY A 360 -6.45 13.63 -14.74
C GLY A 360 -7.00 12.25 -14.35
N ALA A 361 -7.98 11.79 -15.13
CA ALA A 361 -8.56 10.47 -14.96
C ALA A 361 -7.50 9.37 -15.18
N ARG A 362 -7.57 8.30 -14.38
CA ARG A 362 -6.76 7.10 -14.62
C ARG A 362 -7.09 6.47 -15.98
N ARG A 363 -6.19 5.70 -16.52
CA ARG A 363 -6.41 4.89 -17.73
C ARG A 363 -7.50 3.84 -17.47
N ALA A 364 -8.05 3.28 -18.54
CA ALA A 364 -9.11 2.27 -18.44
C ALA A 364 -8.69 1.01 -17.66
N ASP A 365 -7.40 0.68 -17.62
CA ASP A 365 -6.81 -0.41 -16.85
C ASP A 365 -6.54 -0.06 -15.37
N GLY A 366 -6.86 1.16 -14.96
CA GLY A 366 -6.65 1.69 -13.62
C GLY A 366 -5.27 2.28 -13.39
N SER A 367 -4.33 2.18 -14.34
CA SER A 367 -3.00 2.76 -14.20
C SER A 367 -3.02 4.30 -14.17
N LEU A 368 -1.91 4.91 -13.76
CA LEU A 368 -1.75 6.36 -13.68
C LEU A 368 -2.06 7.05 -15.02
N PRO A 369 -2.58 8.29 -15.03
CA PRO A 369 -2.87 9.01 -16.25
C PRO A 369 -1.59 9.23 -17.07
N ARG A 370 -1.73 9.23 -18.39
CA ARG A 370 -0.61 9.63 -19.26
C ARG A 370 -0.34 11.11 -19.09
N THR A 371 0.91 11.45 -18.85
CA THR A 371 1.33 12.84 -18.67
C THR A 371 2.71 13.08 -19.28
N THR A 372 2.97 14.32 -19.64
CA THR A 372 4.31 14.83 -19.95
C THR A 372 4.91 15.59 -18.76
N PHE A 373 4.15 15.74 -17.68
CA PHE A 373 4.59 16.38 -16.44
C PHE A 373 5.78 15.63 -15.84
N LEU A 374 6.82 16.35 -15.48
CA LEU A 374 8.10 15.85 -14.95
C LEU A 374 8.78 14.76 -15.79
N THR A 375 8.31 14.50 -17.03
CA THR A 375 9.03 13.62 -17.93
C THR A 375 10.23 14.33 -18.55
N THR A 376 11.31 13.59 -18.76
CA THR A 376 12.51 14.10 -19.44
C THR A 376 12.73 13.36 -20.77
N GLY A 377 13.65 13.86 -21.60
CA GLY A 377 14.14 13.10 -22.76
C GLY A 377 15.14 12.00 -22.39
N SER A 378 15.55 11.94 -21.11
CA SER A 378 16.53 10.98 -20.59
C SER A 378 15.83 9.77 -19.96
N THR A 379 16.38 8.59 -20.15
CA THR A 379 15.99 7.37 -19.43
C THR A 379 17.02 7.00 -18.35
N ALA A 380 18.06 7.81 -18.18
CA ALA A 380 19.13 7.52 -17.22
C ALA A 380 18.77 7.87 -15.78
N VAL A 381 17.99 8.95 -15.59
CA VAL A 381 17.63 9.47 -14.25
C VAL A 381 16.14 9.79 -14.15
N GLY A 382 15.60 9.66 -12.95
CA GLY A 382 14.22 10.01 -12.61
C GLY A 382 13.17 8.97 -12.98
N SER A 383 11.94 9.23 -12.55
CA SER A 383 10.73 8.45 -12.87
C SER A 383 10.31 8.67 -14.32
N THR A 384 9.73 7.66 -14.92
CA THR A 384 9.12 7.74 -16.27
C THR A 384 7.74 8.39 -16.25
N MET A 385 7.15 8.58 -15.08
CA MET A 385 5.81 9.15 -14.87
C MET A 385 4.68 8.33 -15.51
N ASP A 386 4.83 7.01 -15.58
CA ASP A 386 3.84 6.06 -16.11
C ASP A 386 3.56 4.89 -15.16
#